data_c9444574afb709611aab5216e3d00594
#
_entry.id   c9444574afb709611aab5216e3d00594
#
_cell.length_a   1.000
_cell.length_b   1.000
_cell.length_c   1.000
_cell.angle_alpha   90.00
_cell.angle_beta   90.00
_cell.angle_gamma   90.00
#
_symmetry.space_group_name_H-M   'P 1'
#
loop_
_entity.id
_entity.type
_entity.pdbx_description
1 polymer ?
#
loop_
_entity_poly.entity_id
_entity_poly.type
_entity_poly.pdbx_seq_one_letter_code
_entity_poly.pdbx_strand_id
1 'polypeptide(L)'
;MRARDLAEIVPTATRDTTGAEAVHIAAEYRLSALAVVGPEGLPIALLPGSQLLALVVPPYVRDDPQLAHVFSEDAAEEFCGRLASTTIGALIDEGMVSVKRLPAVGPDDTILEIATAMVEHHCPQVLVRDADGAMLGVVTLSRALAAIARLAGEDSPGLRTRLDVDLGPVTKVTDVLFGVSPSVR
;
A
#
# COMPACT_ATOMS: atom_id res chain seq x y z
N MET A 1 -5.67 -15.88 -16.11
CA MET A 1 -5.22 -15.26 -14.84
C MET A 1 -6.32 -14.32 -14.41
N ARG A 2 -6.88 -14.51 -13.24
CA ARG A 2 -8.03 -13.76 -12.70
C ARG A 2 -7.55 -12.96 -11.48
N ALA A 3 -8.37 -12.02 -10.99
CA ALA A 3 -8.02 -11.19 -9.85
C ALA A 3 -7.68 -12.03 -8.61
N ARG A 4 -8.40 -13.12 -8.35
CA ARG A 4 -8.10 -14.07 -7.25
C ARG A 4 -6.71 -14.69 -7.34
N ASP A 5 -6.19 -14.92 -8.56
CA ASP A 5 -4.87 -15.54 -8.79
C ASP A 5 -3.74 -14.52 -8.57
N LEU A 6 -4.08 -13.22 -8.61
CA LEU A 6 -3.16 -12.09 -8.45
C LEU A 6 -3.29 -11.40 -7.11
N ALA A 7 -4.35 -11.69 -6.35
CA ALA A 7 -4.55 -11.12 -5.01
C ALA A 7 -3.44 -11.57 -4.08
N GLU A 8 -2.92 -10.63 -3.29
CA GLU A 8 -1.92 -10.88 -2.25
C GLU A 8 -2.35 -10.20 -0.96
N ILE A 9 -1.96 -10.78 0.17
CA ILE A 9 -2.14 -10.17 1.48
C ILE A 9 -0.94 -9.27 1.71
N VAL A 10 -1.19 -7.97 1.86
CA VAL A 10 -0.15 -6.99 2.16
C VAL A 10 -0.40 -6.38 3.53
N PRO A 11 0.64 -5.96 4.24
CA PRO A 11 0.47 -5.20 5.47
C PRO A 11 -0.32 -3.93 5.23
N THR A 12 -1.09 -3.55 6.23
CA THR A 12 -1.93 -2.35 6.23
C THR A 12 -1.56 -1.45 7.40
N ALA A 13 -1.93 -0.19 7.32
CA ALA A 13 -1.87 0.73 8.45
C ALA A 13 -3.27 0.94 9.03
N THR A 14 -3.33 1.42 10.26
CA THR A 14 -4.54 1.96 10.89
C THR A 14 -4.40 3.48 11.02
N ARG A 15 -5.43 4.16 11.50
CA ARG A 15 -5.33 5.58 11.82
C ARG A 15 -4.34 5.87 12.96
N ASP A 16 -4.13 4.89 13.86
CA ASP A 16 -3.23 5.00 15.01
C ASP A 16 -1.78 4.68 14.68
N THR A 17 -1.52 4.09 13.49
CA THR A 17 -0.17 3.81 13.00
C THR A 17 0.61 5.13 12.88
N THR A 18 1.83 5.18 13.39
CA THR A 18 2.69 6.37 13.26
C THR A 18 3.21 6.52 11.82
N GLY A 19 3.60 7.73 11.45
CA GLY A 19 4.23 7.98 10.16
C GLY A 19 5.50 7.15 9.95
N ALA A 20 6.30 6.97 11.01
CA ALA A 20 7.52 6.15 10.96
C ALA A 20 7.21 4.67 10.70
N GLU A 21 6.22 4.09 11.40
CA GLU A 21 5.77 2.73 11.17
C GLU A 21 5.21 2.55 9.75
N ALA A 22 4.42 3.50 9.25
CA ALA A 22 3.88 3.46 7.91
C ALA A 22 4.98 3.48 6.83
N VAL A 23 6.01 4.31 7.00
CA VAL A 23 7.19 4.36 6.12
C VAL A 23 7.96 3.05 6.20
N HIS A 24 8.17 2.50 7.41
CA HIS A 24 8.84 1.22 7.61
C HIS A 24 8.12 0.08 6.89
N ILE A 25 6.80 -0.05 7.08
CA ILE A 25 5.97 -1.06 6.40
C ILE A 25 6.09 -0.92 4.87
N ALA A 26 5.93 0.31 4.35
CA ALA A 26 6.00 0.53 2.92
C ALA A 26 7.37 0.18 2.34
N ALA A 27 8.46 0.48 3.05
CA ALA A 27 9.83 0.19 2.63
C ALA A 27 10.14 -1.31 2.68
N GLU A 28 9.84 -1.97 3.79
CA GLU A 28 10.12 -3.40 4.02
C GLU A 28 9.41 -4.26 2.98
N TYR A 29 8.13 -4.00 2.74
CA TYR A 29 7.29 -4.78 1.80
C TYR A 29 7.29 -4.21 0.38
N ARG A 30 8.08 -3.17 0.12
CA ARG A 30 8.21 -2.50 -1.21
C ARG A 30 6.87 -2.11 -1.80
N LEU A 31 6.00 -1.56 -0.97
CA LEU A 31 4.67 -1.13 -1.36
C LEU A 31 4.72 0.25 -2.02
N SER A 32 4.10 0.39 -3.18
CA SER A 32 3.93 1.68 -3.86
C SER A 32 2.84 2.55 -3.21
N ALA A 33 2.00 1.94 -2.39
CA ALA A 33 0.98 2.59 -1.58
C ALA A 33 0.64 1.70 -0.38
N LEU A 34 0.15 2.29 0.71
CA LEU A 34 -0.24 1.61 1.94
C LEU A 34 -1.76 1.76 2.14
N ALA A 35 -2.45 0.64 2.28
CA ALA A 35 -3.86 0.66 2.62
C ALA A 35 -4.03 1.02 4.10
N VAL A 36 -4.92 1.95 4.39
CA VAL A 36 -5.33 2.32 5.75
C VAL A 36 -6.65 1.66 6.02
N VAL A 37 -6.73 0.87 7.09
CA VAL A 37 -7.95 0.15 7.48
C VAL A 37 -8.63 0.80 8.68
N GLY A 38 -9.95 0.69 8.69
CA GLY A 38 -10.78 1.12 9.80
C GLY A 38 -10.88 0.05 10.90
N PRO A 39 -11.65 0.32 11.97
CA PRO A 39 -11.82 -0.61 13.10
C PRO A 39 -12.40 -1.98 12.70
N GLU A 40 -13.15 -2.04 11.61
CA GLU A 40 -13.72 -3.29 11.09
C GLU A 40 -12.76 -4.07 10.18
N GLY A 41 -11.49 -3.62 10.07
CA GLY A 41 -10.50 -4.23 9.19
C GLY A 41 -10.73 -3.97 7.69
N LEU A 42 -11.70 -3.12 7.35
CA LEU A 42 -11.97 -2.77 5.95
C LEU A 42 -11.12 -1.56 5.52
N PRO A 43 -10.55 -1.58 4.31
CA PRO A 43 -9.81 -0.44 3.78
C PRO A 43 -10.71 0.80 3.67
N ILE A 44 -10.33 1.87 4.36
CA ILE A 44 -11.01 3.16 4.34
C ILE A 44 -10.31 4.18 3.43
N ALA A 45 -9.02 4.00 3.23
CA ALA A 45 -8.19 4.90 2.43
C ALA A 45 -6.97 4.19 1.86
N LEU A 46 -6.39 4.78 0.81
CA LEU A 46 -5.08 4.41 0.29
C LEU A 46 -4.13 5.61 0.43
N LEU A 47 -3.00 5.38 1.04
CA LEU A 47 -1.92 6.36 1.20
C LEU A 47 -0.81 6.05 0.18
N PRO A 48 -0.71 6.83 -0.91
CA PRO A 48 0.34 6.63 -1.91
C PRO A 48 1.74 6.86 -1.31
N GLY A 49 2.74 6.15 -1.80
CA GLY A 49 4.13 6.31 -1.35
C GLY A 49 4.67 7.74 -1.47
N SER A 50 4.23 8.49 -2.50
CA SER A 50 4.55 9.91 -2.63
C SER A 50 4.01 10.76 -1.47
N GLN A 51 2.90 10.36 -0.86
CA GLN A 51 2.37 11.05 0.32
C GLN A 51 3.14 10.66 1.59
N LEU A 52 3.67 9.43 1.67
CA LEU A 52 4.61 9.06 2.74
C LEU A 52 5.89 9.89 2.66
N LEU A 53 6.43 10.08 1.45
CA LEU A 53 7.60 10.97 1.24
C LEU A 53 7.26 12.44 1.60
N ALA A 54 6.05 12.89 1.32
CA ALA A 54 5.63 14.25 1.65
C ALA A 54 5.61 14.53 3.17
N LEU A 55 5.59 13.48 4.01
CA LEU A 55 5.62 13.63 5.48
C LEU A 55 6.95 14.19 6.00
N VAL A 56 8.06 13.88 5.31
CA VAL A 56 9.40 14.38 5.69
C VAL A 56 9.73 15.73 5.06
N VAL A 57 8.94 16.18 4.08
CA VAL A 57 9.19 17.45 3.40
C VAL A 57 8.34 18.56 4.04
N PRO A 58 8.95 19.56 4.69
CA PRO A 58 8.20 20.67 5.25
C PRO A 58 7.35 21.40 4.21
N PRO A 59 6.15 21.93 4.57
CA PRO A 59 5.26 22.60 3.63
C PRO A 59 5.95 23.68 2.80
N TYR A 60 6.77 24.53 3.42
CA TYR A 60 7.49 25.60 2.72
C TYR A 60 8.53 25.10 1.72
N VAL A 61 9.10 23.89 1.93
CA VAL A 61 10.00 23.23 0.94
C VAL A 61 9.19 22.65 -0.22
N ARG A 62 7.96 22.21 0.02
CA ARG A 62 7.06 21.76 -1.06
C ARG A 62 6.64 22.93 -1.95
N ASP A 63 6.46 24.12 -1.36
CA ASP A 63 6.10 25.34 -2.09
C ASP A 63 7.29 25.90 -2.88
N ASP A 64 8.51 25.78 -2.36
CA ASP A 64 9.76 26.14 -3.05
C ASP A 64 10.82 25.02 -2.90
N PRO A 65 10.89 24.08 -3.87
CA PRO A 65 11.82 22.96 -3.84
C PRO A 65 13.31 23.36 -3.80
N GLN A 66 13.65 24.58 -4.19
CA GLN A 66 15.02 25.09 -4.12
C GLN A 66 15.54 25.15 -2.68
N LEU A 67 14.64 25.34 -1.71
CA LEU A 67 14.98 25.35 -0.30
C LEU A 67 15.53 24.00 0.20
N ALA A 68 15.23 22.90 -0.47
CA ALA A 68 15.79 21.59 -0.10
C ALA A 68 17.33 21.59 -0.11
N HIS A 69 17.97 22.39 -0.96
CA HIS A 69 19.43 22.45 -1.06
C HIS A 69 20.11 23.19 0.10
N VAL A 70 19.35 23.89 0.92
CA VAL A 70 19.88 24.67 2.07
C VAL A 70 20.01 23.82 3.32
N PHE A 71 19.28 22.70 3.39
CA PHE A 71 19.26 21.84 4.58
C PHE A 71 20.42 20.84 4.59
N SER A 72 21.00 20.66 5.78
CA SER A 72 21.99 19.62 6.04
C SER A 72 21.32 18.26 6.30
N GLU A 73 22.12 17.21 6.32
CA GLU A 73 21.64 15.86 6.68
C GLU A 73 21.06 15.82 8.10
N ASP A 74 21.66 16.56 9.06
CA ASP A 74 21.14 16.65 10.44
C ASP A 74 19.72 17.22 10.47
N ALA A 75 19.40 18.19 9.62
CA ALA A 75 18.04 18.73 9.49
C ALA A 75 17.08 17.68 8.88
N ALA A 76 17.55 16.88 7.91
CA ALA A 76 16.76 15.79 7.35
C ALA A 76 16.45 14.72 8.40
N GLU A 77 17.43 14.36 9.26
CA GLU A 77 17.22 13.45 10.39
C GLU A 77 16.16 13.99 11.37
N GLU A 78 16.19 15.29 11.70
CA GLU A 78 15.16 15.93 12.55
C GLU A 78 13.77 15.83 11.92
N PHE A 79 13.65 16.08 10.60
CA PHE A 79 12.36 15.96 9.90
C PHE A 79 11.84 14.51 9.91
N CYS A 80 12.71 13.53 9.69
CA CYS A 80 12.36 12.13 9.80
C CYS A 80 11.95 11.75 11.24
N GLY A 81 12.63 12.27 12.25
CA GLY A 81 12.32 12.02 13.66
C GLY A 81 10.88 12.40 14.05
N ARG A 82 10.31 13.42 13.43
CA ARG A 82 8.93 13.86 13.68
C ARG A 82 7.88 12.82 13.27
N LEU A 83 8.20 11.93 12.34
CA LEU A 83 7.29 10.85 11.92
C LEU A 83 6.93 9.90 13.06
N ALA A 84 7.81 9.71 14.03
CA ALA A 84 7.58 8.81 15.15
C ALA A 84 6.50 9.32 16.13
N SER A 85 6.21 10.62 16.13
CA SER A 85 5.25 11.24 17.05
C SER A 85 3.90 11.58 16.41
N THR A 86 3.75 11.39 15.10
CA THR A 86 2.54 11.77 14.38
C THR A 86 1.85 10.52 13.80
N THR A 87 0.55 10.39 14.03
CA THR A 87 -0.24 9.26 13.50
C THR A 87 -0.79 9.55 12.10
N ILE A 88 -1.04 8.49 11.34
CA ILE A 88 -1.68 8.60 10.01
C ILE A 88 -3.05 9.27 10.13
N GLY A 89 -3.80 8.98 11.20
CA GLY A 89 -5.09 9.62 11.46
C GLY A 89 -4.97 11.14 11.60
N ALA A 90 -4.04 11.63 12.40
CA ALA A 90 -3.78 13.05 12.57
C ALA A 90 -3.37 13.72 11.25
N LEU A 91 -2.47 13.10 10.48
CA LEU A 91 -2.01 13.60 9.19
C LEU A 91 -3.13 13.72 8.15
N ILE A 92 -4.09 12.79 8.17
CA ILE A 92 -5.29 12.85 7.32
C ILE A 92 -6.21 13.99 7.75
N ASP A 93 -6.48 14.11 9.04
CA ASP A 93 -7.40 15.11 9.59
C ASP A 93 -6.88 16.56 9.43
N GLU A 94 -5.57 16.72 9.51
CA GLU A 94 -4.88 18.00 9.28
C GLU A 94 -4.71 18.33 7.78
N GLY A 95 -5.10 17.42 6.88
CA GLY A 95 -4.91 17.58 5.44
C GLY A 95 -3.46 17.55 4.97
N MET A 96 -2.55 17.06 5.81
CA MET A 96 -1.12 16.94 5.50
C MET A 96 -0.84 15.89 4.41
N VAL A 97 -1.70 14.89 4.32
CA VAL A 97 -1.64 13.84 3.30
C VAL A 97 -2.95 13.73 2.55
N SER A 98 -2.84 13.50 1.24
CA SER A 98 -3.98 13.21 0.39
C SER A 98 -4.16 11.71 0.25
N VAL A 99 -5.28 11.22 0.75
CA VAL A 99 -5.65 9.80 0.61
C VAL A 99 -6.57 9.58 -0.56
N LYS A 100 -6.49 8.40 -1.16
CA LYS A 100 -7.36 7.99 -2.25
C LYS A 100 -8.32 6.89 -1.81
N ARG A 101 -9.48 6.82 -2.45
CA ARG A 101 -10.35 5.66 -2.32
C ARG A 101 -9.72 4.49 -3.07
N LEU A 102 -9.65 3.32 -2.42
CA LEU A 102 -9.15 2.10 -3.05
C LEU A 102 -10.22 1.53 -3.98
N PRO A 103 -9.96 1.42 -5.30
CA PRO A 103 -10.89 0.76 -6.22
C PRO A 103 -11.00 -0.73 -5.90
N ALA A 104 -12.13 -1.34 -6.21
CA ALA A 104 -12.39 -2.75 -5.96
C ALA A 104 -12.80 -3.46 -7.25
N VAL A 105 -12.39 -4.72 -7.37
CA VAL A 105 -12.74 -5.67 -8.44
C VAL A 105 -13.23 -6.98 -7.84
N GLY A 106 -13.96 -7.75 -8.64
CA GLY A 106 -14.39 -9.09 -8.29
C GLY A 106 -13.27 -10.13 -8.43
N PRO A 107 -13.39 -11.30 -7.77
CA PRO A 107 -12.35 -12.33 -7.81
C PRO A 107 -12.18 -12.96 -9.21
N ASP A 108 -13.20 -12.90 -10.04
CA ASP A 108 -13.18 -13.44 -11.40
C ASP A 108 -12.81 -12.42 -12.49
N ASP A 109 -12.59 -11.16 -12.10
CA ASP A 109 -12.22 -10.11 -13.03
C ASP A 109 -10.87 -10.40 -13.69
N THR A 110 -10.76 -10.00 -14.95
CA THR A 110 -9.58 -10.22 -15.78
C THR A 110 -8.48 -9.20 -15.47
N ILE A 111 -7.27 -9.49 -15.94
CA ILE A 111 -6.17 -8.52 -15.84
C ILE A 111 -6.50 -7.19 -16.56
N LEU A 112 -7.33 -7.20 -17.59
CA LEU A 112 -7.75 -6.00 -18.27
C LEU A 112 -8.68 -5.13 -17.39
N GLU A 113 -9.62 -5.75 -16.67
CA GLU A 113 -10.50 -5.06 -15.73
C GLU A 113 -9.70 -4.49 -14.56
N ILE A 114 -8.74 -5.26 -14.01
CA ILE A 114 -7.81 -4.77 -12.99
C ILE A 114 -7.03 -3.56 -13.49
N ALA A 115 -6.42 -3.66 -14.69
CA ALA A 115 -5.65 -2.57 -15.27
C ALA A 115 -6.52 -1.33 -15.53
N THR A 116 -7.75 -1.52 -16.01
CA THR A 116 -8.73 -0.43 -16.21
C THR A 116 -9.01 0.28 -14.89
N ALA A 117 -9.31 -0.47 -13.82
CA ALA A 117 -9.55 0.11 -12.50
C ALA A 117 -8.34 0.90 -11.97
N MET A 118 -7.11 0.39 -12.16
CA MET A 118 -5.90 1.11 -11.77
C MET A 118 -5.70 2.41 -12.55
N VAL A 119 -5.95 2.39 -13.86
CA VAL A 119 -5.77 3.55 -14.75
C VAL A 119 -6.83 4.60 -14.47
N GLU A 120 -8.10 4.21 -14.39
CA GLU A 120 -9.23 5.12 -14.18
C GLU A 120 -9.10 5.88 -12.85
N HIS A 121 -8.70 5.17 -11.80
CA HIS A 121 -8.57 5.76 -10.46
C HIS A 121 -7.17 6.31 -10.16
N HIS A 122 -6.22 6.22 -11.11
CA HIS A 122 -4.80 6.56 -10.90
C HIS A 122 -4.26 5.94 -9.61
N CYS A 123 -4.53 4.66 -9.41
CA CYS A 123 -4.29 3.95 -8.16
C CYS A 123 -3.38 2.76 -8.39
N PRO A 124 -2.26 2.61 -7.65
CA PRO A 124 -1.31 1.52 -7.84
C PRO A 124 -1.73 0.22 -7.15
N GLN A 125 -2.93 0.17 -6.60
CA GLN A 125 -3.49 -1.00 -5.93
C GLN A 125 -4.99 -1.10 -6.20
N VAL A 126 -5.50 -2.32 -6.28
CA VAL A 126 -6.93 -2.64 -6.43
C VAL A 126 -7.30 -3.69 -5.39
N LEU A 127 -8.39 -3.47 -4.69
CA LEU A 127 -8.94 -4.41 -3.72
C LEU A 127 -9.69 -5.53 -4.45
N VAL A 128 -9.44 -6.78 -4.06
CA VAL A 128 -10.24 -7.91 -4.54
C VAL A 128 -11.28 -8.25 -3.47
N ARG A 129 -12.56 -8.18 -3.83
CA ARG A 129 -13.70 -8.46 -2.94
C ARG A 129 -14.57 -9.55 -3.53
N ASP A 130 -15.08 -10.42 -2.67
CA ASP A 130 -16.11 -11.38 -3.08
C ASP A 130 -17.50 -10.73 -3.20
N ALA A 131 -18.50 -11.54 -3.57
CA ALA A 131 -19.89 -11.11 -3.70
C ALA A 131 -20.52 -10.66 -2.37
N ASP A 132 -20.03 -11.17 -1.24
CA ASP A 132 -20.47 -10.83 0.10
C ASP A 132 -19.74 -9.59 0.65
N GLY A 133 -18.82 -9.04 -0.13
CA GLY A 133 -18.04 -7.84 0.20
C GLY A 133 -16.82 -8.14 1.07
N ALA A 134 -16.50 -9.41 1.34
CA ALA A 134 -15.30 -9.77 2.08
C ALA A 134 -14.04 -9.49 1.24
N MET A 135 -13.00 -9.01 1.89
CA MET A 135 -11.71 -8.72 1.26
C MET A 135 -10.93 -10.02 1.09
N LEU A 136 -10.57 -10.33 -0.16
CA LEU A 136 -9.73 -11.48 -0.50
C LEU A 136 -8.24 -11.13 -0.58
N GLY A 137 -7.93 -9.85 -0.72
CA GLY A 137 -6.57 -9.33 -0.84
C GLY A 137 -6.51 -8.11 -1.73
N VAL A 138 -5.32 -7.71 -2.13
CA VAL A 138 -5.08 -6.62 -3.07
C VAL A 138 -4.24 -7.09 -4.25
N VAL A 139 -4.46 -6.50 -5.42
CA VAL A 139 -3.53 -6.63 -6.55
C VAL A 139 -2.68 -5.36 -6.59
N THR A 140 -1.38 -5.51 -6.40
CA THR A 140 -0.43 -4.39 -6.49
C THR A 140 -0.06 -4.11 -7.94
N LEU A 141 0.38 -2.87 -8.23
CA LEU A 141 0.89 -2.49 -9.56
C LEU A 141 2.00 -3.42 -10.04
N SER A 142 2.91 -3.77 -9.15
CA SER A 142 4.05 -4.65 -9.46
C SER A 142 3.58 -6.04 -9.90
N ARG A 143 2.53 -6.58 -9.28
CA ARG A 143 1.95 -7.87 -9.61
C ARG A 143 1.14 -7.83 -10.91
N ALA A 144 0.37 -6.77 -11.11
CA ALA A 144 -0.35 -6.55 -12.37
C ALA A 144 0.61 -6.43 -13.57
N LEU A 145 1.71 -5.66 -13.42
CA LEU A 145 2.73 -5.54 -14.46
C LEU A 145 3.43 -6.88 -14.76
N ALA A 146 3.76 -7.65 -13.74
CA ALA A 146 4.35 -8.98 -13.91
C ALA A 146 3.40 -9.94 -14.65
N ALA A 147 2.10 -9.89 -14.34
CA ALA A 147 1.08 -10.67 -15.02
C ALA A 147 0.95 -10.28 -16.50
N ILE A 148 0.94 -8.98 -16.79
CA ILE A 148 0.88 -8.45 -18.17
C ILE A 148 2.13 -8.87 -18.97
N ALA A 149 3.33 -8.72 -18.39
CA ALA A 149 4.58 -9.11 -19.04
C ALA A 149 4.57 -10.60 -19.40
N ARG A 150 4.14 -11.46 -18.47
CA ARG A 150 4.00 -12.90 -18.73
C ARG A 150 3.00 -13.21 -19.85
N LEU A 151 1.86 -12.51 -19.89
CA LEU A 151 0.88 -12.66 -20.98
C LEU A 151 1.41 -12.17 -22.32
N ALA A 152 2.34 -11.21 -22.32
CA ALA A 152 3.05 -10.71 -23.50
C ALA A 152 4.18 -11.64 -23.97
N GLY A 153 4.40 -12.78 -23.29
CA GLY A 153 5.41 -13.77 -23.65
C GLY A 153 6.77 -13.59 -22.96
N GLU A 154 6.88 -12.60 -22.05
CA GLU A 154 8.07 -12.41 -21.23
C GLU A 154 8.02 -13.36 -20.03
N ASP A 155 9.00 -14.25 -19.90
CA ASP A 155 9.08 -15.21 -18.80
C ASP A 155 10.51 -15.23 -18.20
N SER A 156 10.71 -14.47 -17.17
CA SER A 156 11.98 -14.42 -16.42
C SER A 156 11.82 -14.97 -15.00
N PRO A 157 12.90 -15.46 -14.36
CA PRO A 157 12.84 -15.91 -12.97
C PRO A 157 12.30 -14.86 -12.00
N GLY A 158 12.63 -13.57 -12.22
CA GLY A 158 12.14 -12.47 -11.39
C GLY A 158 10.63 -12.24 -11.54
N LEU A 159 10.05 -12.45 -12.72
CA LEU A 159 8.61 -12.38 -12.94
C LEU A 159 7.88 -13.55 -12.27
N ARG A 160 8.44 -14.75 -12.36
CA ARG A 160 7.89 -15.94 -11.68
C ARG A 160 7.83 -15.73 -10.19
N THR A 161 8.93 -15.31 -9.56
CA THR A 161 8.99 -15.04 -8.12
C THR A 161 7.92 -14.03 -7.66
N ARG A 162 7.58 -13.03 -8.48
CA ARG A 162 6.54 -12.05 -8.15
C ARG A 162 5.12 -12.60 -8.27
N LEU A 163 4.92 -13.64 -9.09
CA LEU A 163 3.62 -14.28 -9.31
C LEU A 163 3.41 -15.52 -8.44
N ASP A 164 4.50 -16.20 -8.06
CA ASP A 164 4.52 -17.43 -7.27
C ASP A 164 4.54 -17.17 -5.75
N VAL A 165 4.08 -16.02 -5.29
CA VAL A 165 3.85 -15.84 -3.85
C VAL A 165 2.77 -16.83 -3.45
N ASP A 166 3.19 -17.88 -2.75
CA ASP A 166 2.31 -18.87 -2.14
C ASP A 166 1.42 -18.12 -1.12
N LEU A 167 0.22 -17.80 -1.57
CA LEU A 167 -0.84 -17.36 -0.67
C LEU A 167 -1.22 -18.61 0.10
N GLY A 168 -0.53 -18.87 1.22
CA GLY A 168 -0.97 -19.85 2.17
C GLY A 168 -2.48 -19.71 2.42
N PRO A 169 -3.15 -20.73 2.96
CA PRO A 169 -4.60 -20.72 3.10
C PRO A 169 -5.03 -19.40 3.73
N VAL A 170 -5.91 -18.67 3.04
CA VAL A 170 -6.45 -17.37 3.47
C VAL A 170 -7.13 -17.57 4.81
N THR A 171 -6.35 -17.54 5.87
CA THR A 171 -6.83 -17.37 7.22
C THR A 171 -7.37 -15.96 7.27
N LYS A 172 -8.63 -15.81 7.64
CA LYS A 172 -9.40 -14.56 7.60
C LYS A 172 -8.51 -13.35 7.84
N VAL A 173 -8.59 -12.35 6.97
CA VAL A 173 -7.85 -11.06 7.01
C VAL A 173 -7.78 -10.43 8.42
N THR A 174 -8.71 -10.75 9.28
CA THR A 174 -8.75 -10.39 10.71
C THR A 174 -7.54 -10.86 11.52
N ASP A 175 -6.90 -11.98 11.18
CA ASP A 175 -5.81 -12.52 12.01
C ASP A 175 -4.46 -11.84 11.73
N VAL A 176 -4.30 -11.24 10.55
CA VAL A 176 -3.11 -10.46 10.18
C VAL A 176 -3.21 -9.02 10.71
N LEU A 177 -4.43 -8.52 10.90
CA LEU A 177 -4.69 -7.14 11.32
C LEU A 177 -4.55 -6.91 12.83
N PHE A 178 -4.58 -7.96 13.66
CA PHE A 178 -4.56 -7.84 15.13
C PHE A 178 -3.30 -8.39 15.80
N GLY A 179 -2.15 -8.41 15.13
CA GLY A 179 -0.85 -8.57 15.79
C GLY A 179 -0.77 -9.71 16.83
N VAL A 180 -1.35 -10.89 16.56
CA VAL A 180 -1.10 -12.06 17.37
C VAL A 180 0.21 -12.67 16.94
N SER A 181 1.31 -12.29 17.60
CA SER A 181 2.56 -13.02 17.54
C SER A 181 2.31 -14.50 17.83
N PRO A 182 2.73 -15.43 16.96
CA PRO A 182 2.76 -16.82 17.33
C PRO A 182 3.78 -16.97 18.47
N SER A 183 3.30 -17.30 19.65
CA SER A 183 4.16 -17.72 20.77
C SER A 183 5.03 -18.88 20.30
N VAL A 184 6.33 -18.60 20.20
CA VAL A 184 7.35 -19.64 20.06
C VAL A 184 7.28 -20.51 21.32
N ARG A 185 6.95 -21.77 21.14
CA ARG A 185 7.30 -22.85 22.06
C ARG A 185 8.33 -23.75 21.42
#